data_1ade950a49afc6116231f6cbd1065fef
#
_entry.id   1ade950a49afc6116231f6cbd1065fef
#
_cell.length_a   1.000
_cell.length_b   1.000
_cell.length_c   1.000
_cell.angle_alpha   90.00
_cell.angle_beta   90.00
_cell.angle_gamma   90.00
#
_symmetry.space_group_name_H-M   'P 1'
#
loop_
_entity.id
_entity.type
_entity.pdbx_description
1 polymer ?
#
loop_
_entity_poly.entity_id
_entity_poly.type
_entity_poly.pdbx_seq_one_letter_code
_entity_poly.pdbx_strand_id
1 'polypeptide(L)'
;MGQDPFTALKRSSTVAAATPLPTTATRGRSAAAPRGRQIKKTFNNLKLTLLCGFITILVLRGTIGIGNLTGSSGGDLDAQKIAEETKRVLDEIRSDDEPFDPKDPPEPEINPNVTYTLGPRIANWDLEREEWLAKNPEFPNHVNGKARVLLVTGSPPKPCDNPIGDHYLLKAIKNKIDYCRLHGIEIVYNLAHLDKELAGYWAKLPLIRRLMLSHPEVEWIWWMDSDALFTDMVFELPLKKYVNHNLVIHGYPDLLFDQKSWIALNTGSFLFRNCQWSLDLLDAWAPMGPKGAVREEAGKILTANLKGRPAFEADDQSALIYLLISKKDEWMDKVFVENSYYLHGYWAGLVDRYEEMMEKYHPGLGDERWPFVTHFVGCKPCGSYGDYAVERCLSSMERAYNFADNQVLKLYGFRHRGLLSPKIKRIRNETTTPLEIVDQFDIRRSTDGHS
;
A
#
# COMPACT_ATOMS: atom_id res chain seq x y z
N MET A 1 18.79 -3.25 -27.58
CA MET A 1 18.62 -1.78 -27.68
C MET A 1 17.19 -1.50 -27.23
N GLY A 2 16.99 -1.40 -25.93
CA GLY A 2 15.69 -1.13 -25.30
C GLY A 2 15.61 0.37 -25.00
N GLN A 3 14.53 0.99 -25.43
CA GLN A 3 14.26 2.40 -25.15
C GLN A 3 13.79 2.55 -23.70
N ASP A 4 14.39 3.50 -23.01
CA ASP A 4 14.17 3.91 -21.64
C ASP A 4 12.74 4.45 -21.45
N PRO A 5 11.89 3.90 -20.55
CA PRO A 5 10.52 4.35 -20.33
C PRO A 5 10.40 5.73 -19.68
N PHE A 6 11.49 6.35 -19.24
CA PHE A 6 11.49 7.66 -18.59
C PHE A 6 11.61 8.86 -19.53
N THR A 7 11.82 8.65 -20.84
CA THR A 7 11.95 9.74 -21.84
C THR A 7 10.61 10.25 -22.40
N ALA A 8 9.48 9.66 -22.08
CA ALA A 8 8.16 10.00 -22.62
C ALA A 8 7.44 11.19 -21.94
N LEU A 9 8.00 11.81 -20.92
CA LEU A 9 7.35 12.86 -20.12
C LEU A 9 7.70 14.31 -20.53
N LYS A 10 8.28 14.53 -21.72
CA LYS A 10 8.47 15.88 -22.27
C LYS A 10 8.10 15.95 -23.73
N ARG A 11 6.83 16.26 -24.02
CA ARG A 11 6.22 16.95 -25.19
C ARG A 11 4.74 16.58 -25.22
N SER A 12 3.81 17.50 -25.20
CA SER A 12 3.38 18.52 -26.11
C SER A 12 2.04 19.09 -25.63
N SER A 13 2.03 20.34 -25.29
CA SER A 13 0.84 21.16 -25.29
C SER A 13 0.74 21.81 -26.66
N THR A 14 -0.20 21.39 -27.49
CA THR A 14 -0.70 22.19 -28.63
C THR A 14 -2.19 21.93 -28.79
N VAL A 15 -2.93 23.02 -28.59
CA VAL A 15 -4.35 23.17 -28.84
C VAL A 15 -4.57 23.15 -30.34
N ALA A 16 -5.48 22.30 -30.84
CA ALA A 16 -6.00 22.39 -32.21
C ALA A 16 -7.50 22.66 -32.20
N ALA A 17 -7.86 23.75 -32.82
CA ALA A 17 -9.21 24.23 -32.97
C ALA A 17 -10.05 23.36 -33.93
N ALA A 18 -11.32 23.18 -33.58
CA ALA A 18 -12.34 22.53 -34.43
C ALA A 18 -12.91 23.48 -35.47
N THR A 19 -12.97 23.03 -36.72
CA THR A 19 -13.71 23.66 -37.80
C THR A 19 -15.02 22.89 -38.11
N PRO A 20 -16.13 23.55 -38.48
CA PRO A 20 -17.44 22.92 -38.64
C PRO A 20 -17.71 22.38 -40.05
N LEU A 21 -18.49 21.32 -40.15
CA LEU A 21 -18.99 20.71 -41.37
C LEU A 21 -20.35 21.28 -41.79
N PRO A 22 -20.65 21.30 -43.10
CA PRO A 22 -21.81 22.03 -43.65
C PRO A 22 -23.09 21.18 -43.69
N THR A 23 -24.20 21.88 -43.51
CA THR A 23 -25.58 21.41 -43.67
C THR A 23 -25.97 21.27 -45.13
N THR A 24 -26.62 20.17 -45.51
CA THR A 24 -27.46 20.08 -46.72
C THR A 24 -28.89 19.73 -46.33
N ALA A 25 -29.79 20.61 -46.81
CA ALA A 25 -31.23 20.47 -46.65
C ALA A 25 -31.81 19.66 -47.81
N THR A 26 -32.75 18.77 -47.53
CA THR A 26 -33.74 18.30 -48.50
C THR A 26 -35.14 18.35 -47.92
N ARG A 27 -35.99 19.01 -48.67
CA ARG A 27 -37.43 19.25 -48.47
C ARG A 27 -38.23 17.99 -48.81
N GLY A 28 -39.10 17.52 -47.89
CA GLY A 28 -40.15 16.55 -48.16
C GLY A 28 -41.46 16.99 -47.49
N ARG A 29 -42.47 17.30 -48.29
CA ARG A 29 -43.84 17.60 -47.84
C ARG A 29 -44.53 16.34 -47.31
N SER A 30 -45.25 16.44 -46.22
CA SER A 30 -46.34 15.49 -45.89
C SER A 30 -47.38 16.13 -44.99
N ALA A 31 -48.59 15.74 -45.21
CA ALA A 31 -49.88 16.25 -44.87
C ALA A 31 -50.23 16.33 -43.37
N ALA A 32 -51.06 17.30 -43.03
CA ALA A 32 -51.63 17.55 -41.72
C ALA A 32 -52.75 16.57 -41.37
N ALA A 33 -52.64 15.90 -40.21
CA ALA A 33 -53.73 15.11 -39.59
C ALA A 33 -54.37 15.90 -38.42
N PRO A 34 -55.64 15.66 -38.08
CA PRO A 34 -56.47 16.58 -37.26
C PRO A 34 -56.05 16.60 -35.77
N ARG A 35 -55.85 17.83 -35.29
CA ARG A 35 -55.39 18.16 -33.90
C ARG A 35 -56.27 17.66 -32.75
N GLY A 36 -57.48 17.20 -32.98
CA GLY A 36 -58.41 16.81 -31.90
C GLY A 36 -58.12 15.47 -31.21
N ARG A 37 -57.45 14.52 -31.90
CA ARG A 37 -57.16 13.18 -31.33
C ARG A 37 -55.86 13.12 -30.52
N GLN A 38 -54.92 14.02 -30.76
CA GLN A 38 -53.66 14.06 -29.99
C GLN A 38 -53.85 14.61 -28.59
N ILE A 39 -54.69 15.63 -28.41
CA ILE A 39 -54.93 16.26 -27.10
C ILE A 39 -55.56 15.25 -26.12
N LYS A 40 -56.51 14.40 -26.60
CA LYS A 40 -57.13 13.37 -25.75
C LYS A 40 -56.17 12.25 -25.33
N LYS A 41 -55.20 11.86 -26.20
CA LYS A 41 -54.16 10.87 -25.85
C LYS A 41 -53.16 11.45 -24.85
N THR A 42 -52.76 12.69 -25.01
CA THR A 42 -51.81 13.35 -24.09
C THR A 42 -52.42 13.53 -22.69
N PHE A 43 -53.70 13.86 -22.58
CA PHE A 43 -54.41 13.96 -21.29
C PHE A 43 -54.61 12.61 -20.62
N ASN A 44 -54.88 11.55 -21.37
CA ASN A 44 -54.99 10.19 -20.77
C ASN A 44 -53.62 9.65 -20.34
N ASN A 45 -52.56 9.92 -21.08
CA ASN A 45 -51.22 9.54 -20.68
C ASN A 45 -50.77 10.33 -19.44
N LEU A 46 -51.10 11.63 -19.34
CA LEU A 46 -50.80 12.42 -18.14
C LEU A 46 -51.53 11.89 -16.89
N LYS A 47 -52.81 11.51 -17.03
CA LYS A 47 -53.58 10.89 -15.93
C LYS A 47 -53.01 9.56 -15.54
N LEU A 48 -52.59 8.73 -16.50
CA LEU A 48 -51.97 7.44 -16.23
C LEU A 48 -50.60 7.59 -15.55
N THR A 49 -49.79 8.56 -15.96
CA THR A 49 -48.50 8.87 -15.35
C THR A 49 -48.68 9.37 -13.91
N LEU A 50 -49.65 10.23 -13.66
CA LEU A 50 -49.97 10.72 -12.31
C LEU A 50 -50.50 9.58 -11.42
N LEU A 51 -51.35 8.70 -11.97
CA LEU A 51 -51.85 7.52 -11.23
C LEU A 51 -50.75 6.54 -10.91
N CYS A 52 -49.86 6.23 -11.86
CA CYS A 52 -48.67 5.38 -11.63
C CYS A 52 -47.73 6.01 -10.61
N GLY A 53 -47.48 7.30 -10.66
CA GLY A 53 -46.69 8.04 -9.68
C GLY A 53 -47.30 7.97 -8.27
N PHE A 54 -48.64 8.12 -8.17
CA PHE A 54 -49.35 8.02 -6.89
C PHE A 54 -49.33 6.59 -6.33
N ILE A 55 -49.50 5.55 -7.18
CA ILE A 55 -49.39 4.14 -6.78
C ILE A 55 -47.95 3.83 -6.35
N THR A 56 -46.96 4.33 -7.05
CA THR A 56 -45.55 4.14 -6.67
C THR A 56 -45.26 4.75 -5.30
N ILE A 57 -45.79 5.96 -5.02
CA ILE A 57 -45.65 6.62 -3.69
C ILE A 57 -46.36 5.81 -2.63
N LEU A 58 -47.56 5.26 -2.90
CA LEU A 58 -48.29 4.42 -1.94
C LEU A 58 -47.60 3.10 -1.66
N VAL A 59 -47.05 2.45 -2.69
CA VAL A 59 -46.25 1.21 -2.55
C VAL A 59 -44.97 1.49 -1.78
N LEU A 60 -44.24 2.56 -2.09
CA LEU A 60 -43.04 2.96 -1.35
C LEU A 60 -43.38 3.30 0.13
N ARG A 61 -44.53 3.95 0.39
CA ARG A 61 -44.99 4.18 1.75
C ARG A 61 -45.35 2.87 2.50
N GLY A 62 -45.88 1.88 1.81
CA GLY A 62 -46.26 0.61 2.40
C GLY A 62 -45.12 -0.39 2.59
N THR A 63 -44.14 -0.38 1.69
CA THR A 63 -43.04 -1.37 1.68
C THR A 63 -41.76 -0.90 2.39
N ILE A 64 -41.53 0.43 2.53
CA ILE A 64 -40.35 0.98 3.20
C ILE A 64 -40.63 1.36 4.67
N GLY A 65 -41.84 1.05 5.18
CA GLY A 65 -42.16 1.34 6.57
C GLY A 65 -42.07 2.84 6.92
N ILE A 66 -42.50 3.72 5.99
CA ILE A 66 -42.69 5.16 6.28
C ILE A 66 -43.98 5.37 7.09
N GLY A 67 -44.13 4.62 8.16
CA GLY A 67 -45.04 4.89 9.23
C GLY A 67 -44.29 5.61 10.32
N ASN A 68 -43.92 6.86 10.09
CA ASN A 68 -43.64 7.90 11.11
C ASN A 68 -42.80 9.04 10.51
N LEU A 69 -43.38 9.73 9.50
CA LEU A 69 -42.90 11.08 9.13
C LEU A 69 -43.72 12.19 9.79
N THR A 70 -44.50 11.85 10.83
CA THR A 70 -45.17 12.83 11.64
C THR A 70 -45.01 12.44 13.10
N GLY A 71 -43.99 13.01 13.74
CA GLY A 71 -43.87 13.03 15.19
C GLY A 71 -42.91 12.00 15.76
N SER A 72 -41.64 12.29 15.76
CA SER A 72 -40.74 12.00 16.87
C SER A 72 -39.49 12.87 16.71
N SER A 73 -39.42 13.92 17.47
CA SER A 73 -38.23 14.73 17.72
C SER A 73 -37.15 13.98 18.52
N GLY A 74 -37.32 12.69 18.74
CA GLY A 74 -36.35 11.83 19.43
C GLY A 74 -35.27 11.24 18.52
N GLY A 75 -35.62 10.82 17.30
CA GLY A 75 -34.68 10.15 16.41
C GLY A 75 -33.54 11.05 15.88
N ASP A 76 -33.84 12.31 15.64
CA ASP A 76 -32.82 13.31 15.22
C ASP A 76 -31.90 13.70 16.39
N LEU A 77 -32.46 13.80 17.62
CA LEU A 77 -31.66 14.06 18.82
C LEU A 77 -30.73 12.91 19.17
N ASP A 78 -31.15 11.67 18.97
CA ASP A 78 -30.29 10.49 19.19
C ASP A 78 -29.22 10.36 18.12
N ALA A 79 -29.54 10.66 16.85
CA ALA A 79 -28.56 10.70 15.77
C ALA A 79 -27.51 11.81 15.96
N GLN A 80 -27.93 13.00 16.42
CA GLN A 80 -27.02 14.09 16.77
C GLN A 80 -26.11 13.74 17.94
N LYS A 81 -26.65 13.15 19.02
CA LYS A 81 -25.85 12.71 20.17
C LYS A 81 -24.82 11.65 19.77
N ILE A 82 -25.19 10.67 18.93
CA ILE A 82 -24.27 9.66 18.41
C ILE A 82 -23.17 10.33 17.56
N ALA A 83 -23.53 11.30 16.73
CA ALA A 83 -22.56 12.03 15.90
C ALA A 83 -21.59 12.86 16.75
N GLU A 84 -22.09 13.56 17.78
CA GLU A 84 -21.28 14.34 18.71
C GLU A 84 -20.36 13.44 19.55
N GLU A 85 -20.88 12.32 20.06
CA GLU A 85 -20.08 11.36 20.81
C GLU A 85 -19.01 10.70 19.92
N THR A 86 -19.37 10.31 18.70
CA THR A 86 -18.40 9.77 17.72
C THR A 86 -17.31 10.78 17.42
N LYS A 87 -17.67 12.06 17.22
CA LYS A 87 -16.70 13.13 17.00
C LYS A 87 -15.78 13.29 18.21
N ARG A 88 -16.33 13.34 19.43
CA ARG A 88 -15.56 13.46 20.68
C ARG A 88 -14.54 12.32 20.79
N VAL A 89 -14.98 11.07 20.61
CA VAL A 89 -14.10 9.89 20.67
C VAL A 89 -13.02 9.95 19.60
N LEU A 90 -13.37 10.36 18.36
CA LEU A 90 -12.37 10.51 17.29
C LEU A 90 -11.38 11.65 17.57
N ASP A 91 -11.84 12.76 18.14
CA ASP A 91 -10.97 13.88 18.52
C ASP A 91 -10.03 13.46 19.67
N GLU A 92 -10.52 12.68 20.64
CA GLU A 92 -9.73 12.10 21.73
C GLU A 92 -8.67 11.13 21.20
N ILE A 93 -9.03 10.20 20.30
CA ILE A 93 -8.08 9.27 19.66
C ILE A 93 -7.05 10.03 18.82
N ARG A 94 -7.43 11.14 18.20
CA ARG A 94 -6.53 11.95 17.36
C ARG A 94 -5.66 12.93 18.15
N SER A 95 -6.02 13.22 19.42
CA SER A 95 -5.22 14.09 20.24
C SER A 95 -3.87 13.43 20.53
N ASP A 96 -2.78 14.21 20.46
CA ASP A 96 -1.45 13.75 20.86
C ASP A 96 -1.23 13.93 22.37
N ASP A 97 -2.23 14.49 23.07
CA ASP A 97 -2.21 14.69 24.52
C ASP A 97 -2.58 13.37 25.20
N GLU A 98 -1.58 12.51 25.41
CA GLU A 98 -1.72 11.39 26.34
C GLU A 98 -1.92 11.97 27.75
N PRO A 99 -2.93 11.49 28.52
CA PRO A 99 -3.02 11.86 29.91
C PRO A 99 -1.74 11.43 30.62
N PHE A 100 -1.05 12.37 31.26
CA PHE A 100 0.15 12.12 32.02
C PHE A 100 -0.17 11.11 33.13
N ASP A 101 0.41 9.89 33.04
CA ASP A 101 0.44 8.95 34.16
C ASP A 101 1.66 9.27 35.03
N PRO A 102 1.46 9.66 36.33
CA PRO A 102 2.58 9.95 37.23
C PRO A 102 3.53 8.74 37.47
N LYS A 103 3.13 7.54 37.02
CA LYS A 103 3.93 6.31 37.09
C LYS A 103 4.79 6.10 35.85
N ASP A 104 4.51 6.82 34.76
CA ASP A 104 5.36 6.72 33.58
C ASP A 104 6.74 7.29 33.91
N PRO A 105 7.79 6.65 33.44
CA PRO A 105 9.12 7.20 33.57
C PRO A 105 9.16 8.56 32.85
N PRO A 106 9.80 9.58 33.44
CA PRO A 106 9.92 10.88 32.79
C PRO A 106 10.52 10.70 31.39
N GLU A 107 9.95 11.40 30.41
CA GLU A 107 10.53 11.40 29.08
C GLU A 107 12.01 11.83 29.18
N PRO A 108 12.92 11.13 28.49
CA PRO A 108 14.32 11.51 28.51
C PRO A 108 14.45 12.92 27.93
N GLU A 109 15.11 13.83 28.68
CA GLU A 109 15.41 15.16 28.17
C GLU A 109 16.27 15.04 26.90
N ILE A 110 15.77 15.55 25.79
CA ILE A 110 16.51 15.58 24.51
C ILE A 110 17.67 16.57 24.68
N ASN A 111 18.86 16.01 24.82
CA ASN A 111 20.08 16.84 24.81
C ASN A 111 20.46 17.12 23.33
N PRO A 112 20.34 18.36 22.84
CA PRO A 112 20.62 18.69 21.44
C PRO A 112 22.09 18.47 21.04
N ASN A 113 22.97 18.22 22.00
CA ASN A 113 24.39 17.94 21.77
C ASN A 113 24.70 16.43 21.70
N VAL A 114 23.70 15.56 21.88
CA VAL A 114 23.89 14.11 21.79
C VAL A 114 23.28 13.61 20.46
N THR A 115 24.09 12.90 19.69
CA THR A 115 23.63 12.24 18.46
C THR A 115 22.53 11.24 18.81
N TYR A 116 21.41 11.29 18.11
CA TYR A 116 20.30 10.38 18.28
C TYR A 116 20.74 8.92 18.06
N THR A 117 20.22 8.02 18.88
CA THR A 117 20.43 6.57 18.78
C THR A 117 19.11 5.82 18.91
N LEU A 118 18.98 4.68 18.20
CA LEU A 118 17.80 3.78 18.29
C LEU A 118 17.71 3.01 19.61
N GLY A 119 18.63 3.23 20.52
CA GLY A 119 18.75 2.58 21.82
C GLY A 119 20.21 2.22 22.16
N PRO A 120 20.49 1.48 23.23
CA PRO A 120 21.83 1.07 23.60
C PRO A 120 22.52 0.33 22.44
N ARG A 121 23.81 0.63 22.24
CA ARG A 121 24.62 -0.02 21.21
C ARG A 121 24.76 -1.52 21.54
N ILE A 122 24.51 -2.35 20.55
CA ILE A 122 24.72 -3.79 20.59
C ILE A 122 25.93 -4.09 19.68
N ALA A 123 26.86 -4.92 20.13
CA ALA A 123 28.12 -5.15 19.44
C ALA A 123 28.41 -6.63 19.14
N ASN A 124 27.59 -7.55 19.63
CA ASN A 124 27.81 -9.00 19.58
C ASN A 124 26.53 -9.77 19.23
N TRP A 125 25.62 -9.13 18.49
CA TRP A 125 24.30 -9.71 18.19
C TRP A 125 24.38 -11.04 17.47
N ASP A 126 25.31 -11.22 16.54
CA ASP A 126 25.43 -12.49 15.80
C ASP A 126 25.73 -13.67 16.75
N LEU A 127 26.61 -13.47 17.75
CA LEU A 127 26.92 -14.46 18.77
C LEU A 127 25.73 -14.71 19.72
N GLU A 128 25.09 -13.65 20.21
CA GLU A 128 23.91 -13.73 21.08
C GLU A 128 22.76 -14.46 20.36
N ARG A 129 22.56 -14.17 19.09
CA ARG A 129 21.56 -14.83 18.25
C ARG A 129 21.87 -16.31 18.03
N GLU A 130 23.12 -16.64 17.70
CA GLU A 130 23.57 -18.03 17.52
C GLU A 130 23.38 -18.85 18.80
N GLU A 131 23.76 -18.29 19.97
CA GLU A 131 23.52 -18.92 21.24
C GLU A 131 22.04 -19.12 21.55
N TRP A 132 21.21 -18.13 21.22
CA TRP A 132 19.79 -18.24 21.44
C TRP A 132 19.19 -19.36 20.58
N LEU A 133 19.53 -19.42 19.29
CA LEU A 133 19.07 -20.47 18.35
C LEU A 133 19.52 -21.88 18.83
N ALA A 134 20.73 -21.99 19.33
CA ALA A 134 21.22 -23.26 19.85
C ALA A 134 20.46 -23.72 21.12
N LYS A 135 20.01 -22.79 21.97
CA LYS A 135 19.21 -23.06 23.18
C LYS A 135 17.71 -23.28 22.87
N ASN A 136 17.22 -22.88 21.73
CA ASN A 136 15.80 -22.93 21.34
C ASN A 136 15.61 -23.62 19.96
N PRO A 137 15.95 -24.92 19.85
CA PRO A 137 15.93 -25.66 18.59
C PRO A 137 14.50 -25.83 18.01
N GLU A 138 13.47 -25.63 18.81
CA GLU A 138 12.06 -25.63 18.40
C GLU A 138 11.67 -24.35 17.62
N PHE A 139 12.51 -23.31 17.65
CA PHE A 139 12.35 -22.07 16.88
C PHE A 139 13.49 -21.87 15.88
N PRO A 140 13.62 -22.74 14.86
CA PRO A 140 14.72 -22.62 13.90
C PRO A 140 14.54 -21.41 12.99
N ASN A 141 15.66 -20.82 12.56
CA ASN A 141 15.66 -19.72 11.59
C ASN A 141 15.41 -20.19 10.13
N HIS A 142 15.37 -21.51 9.91
CA HIS A 142 14.99 -22.13 8.65
C HIS A 142 13.95 -23.23 8.89
N VAL A 143 12.85 -23.19 8.15
CA VAL A 143 11.77 -24.19 8.21
C VAL A 143 11.64 -24.85 6.84
N ASN A 144 11.71 -26.18 6.78
CA ASN A 144 11.67 -26.93 5.50
C ASN A 144 12.69 -26.42 4.45
N GLY A 145 13.90 -26.04 4.89
CA GLY A 145 14.95 -25.52 4.03
C GLY A 145 14.73 -24.09 3.49
N LYS A 146 13.67 -23.41 3.94
CA LYS A 146 13.39 -21.99 3.62
C LYS A 146 13.75 -21.13 4.84
N ALA A 147 14.41 -20.00 4.59
CA ALA A 147 14.69 -19.01 5.62
C ALA A 147 13.38 -18.43 6.19
N ARG A 148 13.32 -18.25 7.51
CA ARG A 148 12.16 -17.65 8.17
C ARG A 148 12.12 -16.16 7.89
N VAL A 149 11.01 -15.69 7.34
CA VAL A 149 10.77 -14.29 6.95
C VAL A 149 9.66 -13.72 7.80
N LEU A 150 9.86 -12.51 8.32
CA LEU A 150 8.83 -11.71 8.97
C LEU A 150 8.54 -10.48 8.11
N LEU A 151 7.35 -10.43 7.52
CA LEU A 151 6.85 -9.22 6.85
C LEU A 151 6.40 -8.22 7.91
N VAL A 152 6.91 -7.00 7.81
CA VAL A 152 6.60 -5.90 8.73
C VAL A 152 5.99 -4.75 7.93
N THR A 153 4.86 -4.27 8.38
CA THR A 153 4.19 -3.10 7.83
C THR A 153 3.53 -2.31 8.94
N GLY A 154 3.05 -1.12 8.68
CA GLY A 154 2.36 -0.32 9.68
C GLY A 154 1.67 0.89 9.06
N SER A 155 0.74 1.46 9.81
CA SER A 155 0.09 2.72 9.49
C SER A 155 0.02 3.61 10.74
N PRO A 156 -0.34 4.89 10.61
CA PRO A 156 -0.54 5.75 11.77
C PRO A 156 -1.51 5.12 12.78
N PRO A 157 -1.32 5.33 14.09
CA PRO A 157 -2.17 4.76 15.14
C PRO A 157 -3.54 5.45 15.23
N LYS A 158 -3.76 6.48 14.43
CA LYS A 158 -4.98 7.28 14.39
C LYS A 158 -5.83 6.94 13.17
N PRO A 159 -7.17 7.03 13.25
CA PRO A 159 -8.02 6.95 12.07
C PRO A 159 -7.60 7.97 11.01
N CYS A 160 -7.76 7.62 9.75
CA CYS A 160 -7.57 8.59 8.66
C CYS A 160 -8.59 9.73 8.80
N ASP A 161 -8.22 10.95 8.44
CA ASP A 161 -9.16 12.07 8.36
C ASP A 161 -10.27 11.79 7.34
N ASN A 162 -9.96 10.94 6.38
CA ASN A 162 -10.87 10.48 5.34
C ASN A 162 -11.17 8.99 5.54
N PRO A 163 -12.44 8.58 5.81
CA PRO A 163 -12.83 7.19 6.03
C PRO A 163 -12.53 6.27 4.83
N ILE A 164 -12.44 6.82 3.61
CA ILE A 164 -12.04 6.05 2.43
C ILE A 164 -10.59 5.59 2.58
N GLY A 165 -9.73 6.38 3.22
CA GLY A 165 -8.35 6.01 3.51
C GLY A 165 -8.25 4.76 4.36
N ASP A 166 -9.03 4.66 5.43
CA ASP A 166 -9.08 3.46 6.28
C ASP A 166 -9.54 2.23 5.52
N HIS A 167 -10.48 2.39 4.58
CA HIS A 167 -10.92 1.30 3.72
C HIS A 167 -9.78 0.77 2.82
N TYR A 168 -8.96 1.65 2.25
CA TYR A 168 -7.80 1.23 1.45
C TYR A 168 -6.67 0.65 2.29
N LEU A 169 -6.47 1.14 3.52
CA LEU A 169 -5.54 0.50 4.48
C LEU A 169 -6.00 -0.93 4.82
N LEU A 170 -7.31 -1.14 5.04
CA LEU A 170 -7.87 -2.48 5.26
C LEU A 170 -7.63 -3.42 4.06
N LYS A 171 -7.80 -2.92 2.83
CA LYS A 171 -7.48 -3.69 1.62
C LYS A 171 -5.99 -4.01 1.52
N ALA A 172 -5.14 -3.05 1.82
CA ALA A 172 -3.68 -3.22 1.78
C ALA A 172 -3.19 -4.26 2.79
N ILE A 173 -3.74 -4.28 4.01
CA ILE A 173 -3.38 -5.30 5.01
C ILE A 173 -3.95 -6.68 4.64
N LYS A 174 -5.21 -6.75 4.13
CA LYS A 174 -5.75 -8.02 3.62
C LYS A 174 -4.87 -8.60 2.52
N ASN A 175 -4.42 -7.79 1.55
CA ASN A 175 -3.55 -8.20 0.47
C ASN A 175 -2.23 -8.81 1.00
N LYS A 176 -1.59 -8.15 1.98
CA LYS A 176 -0.36 -8.63 2.62
C LYS A 176 -0.59 -9.93 3.40
N ILE A 177 -1.69 -10.03 4.15
CA ILE A 177 -2.08 -11.25 4.88
C ILE A 177 -2.28 -12.40 3.91
N ASP A 178 -2.98 -12.19 2.79
CA ASP A 178 -3.21 -13.24 1.80
C ASP A 178 -1.90 -13.73 1.17
N TYR A 179 -1.00 -12.82 0.79
CA TYR A 179 0.32 -13.18 0.29
C TYR A 179 1.12 -13.98 1.33
N CYS A 180 1.17 -13.49 2.57
CA CYS A 180 1.89 -14.17 3.66
C CYS A 180 1.33 -15.57 3.92
N ARG A 181 0.02 -15.75 3.90
CA ARG A 181 -0.63 -17.07 4.05
C ARG A 181 -0.28 -18.02 2.90
N LEU A 182 -0.25 -17.53 1.67
CA LEU A 182 0.10 -18.35 0.50
C LEU A 182 1.55 -18.82 0.53
N HIS A 183 2.45 -18.03 1.13
CA HIS A 183 3.89 -18.31 1.12
C HIS A 183 4.46 -18.78 2.47
N GLY A 184 3.63 -18.93 3.51
CA GLY A 184 4.07 -19.34 4.84
C GLY A 184 4.99 -18.31 5.49
N ILE A 185 4.71 -17.01 5.28
CA ILE A 185 5.43 -15.87 5.85
C ILE A 185 4.65 -15.35 7.04
N GLU A 186 5.35 -15.02 8.12
CA GLU A 186 4.76 -14.34 9.29
C GLU A 186 4.61 -12.85 9.02
N ILE A 187 3.59 -12.20 9.62
CA ILE A 187 3.33 -10.78 9.41
C ILE A 187 3.07 -10.04 10.71
N VAL A 188 3.70 -8.87 10.85
CA VAL A 188 3.43 -7.88 11.90
C VAL A 188 2.87 -6.62 11.26
N TYR A 189 1.71 -6.19 11.73
CA TYR A 189 1.09 -4.92 11.38
C TYR A 189 1.12 -3.99 12.59
N ASN A 190 1.94 -2.94 12.54
CA ASN A 190 2.14 -2.03 13.66
C ASN A 190 1.25 -0.79 13.53
N LEU A 191 0.57 -0.44 14.61
CA LEU A 191 -0.24 0.78 14.76
C LEU A 191 0.26 1.68 15.90
N ALA A 192 1.43 1.39 16.50
CA ALA A 192 1.93 2.14 17.64
C ALA A 192 3.09 3.08 17.26
N HIS A 193 3.14 4.25 17.89
CA HIS A 193 4.35 5.06 17.89
C HIS A 193 5.36 4.44 18.86
N LEU A 194 6.51 4.02 18.34
CA LEU A 194 7.60 3.48 19.15
C LEU A 194 8.62 4.54 19.53
N ASP A 195 8.64 5.64 18.80
CA ASP A 195 9.57 6.73 19.00
C ASP A 195 8.97 8.02 18.43
N LYS A 196 8.81 9.04 19.27
CA LYS A 196 8.21 10.32 18.88
C LYS A 196 9.12 11.12 17.94
N GLU A 197 10.45 10.97 18.08
CA GLU A 197 11.44 11.67 17.24
C GLU A 197 11.47 11.13 15.81
N LEU A 198 11.27 9.83 15.65
CA LEU A 198 11.28 9.14 14.36
C LEU A 198 9.87 8.85 13.82
N ALA A 199 8.93 9.76 13.98
CA ALA A 199 7.57 9.58 13.43
C ALA A 199 7.53 9.68 11.89
N GLY A 200 6.43 9.21 11.31
CA GLY A 200 6.22 9.17 9.86
C GLY A 200 7.00 8.05 9.19
N TYR A 201 7.61 8.33 8.03
CA TYR A 201 8.39 7.33 7.27
C TYR A 201 9.66 6.84 8.00
N TRP A 202 10.13 7.58 9.00
CA TRP A 202 11.26 7.17 9.85
C TRP A 202 10.89 6.12 10.91
N ALA A 203 9.60 5.97 11.24
CA ALA A 203 9.12 5.07 12.29
C ALA A 203 9.44 3.59 12.04
N LYS A 204 9.77 3.22 10.79
CA LYS A 204 10.19 1.86 10.43
C LYS A 204 11.50 1.44 11.12
N LEU A 205 12.44 2.35 11.34
CA LEU A 205 13.77 2.00 11.85
C LEU A 205 13.73 1.47 13.30
N PRO A 206 13.11 2.16 14.27
CA PRO A 206 12.99 1.64 15.64
C PRO A 206 12.17 0.35 15.69
N LEU A 207 11.16 0.19 14.83
CA LEU A 207 10.36 -1.03 14.76
C LEU A 207 11.19 -2.22 14.25
N ILE A 208 11.91 -2.05 13.14
CA ILE A 208 12.76 -3.10 12.56
C ILE A 208 13.81 -3.54 13.58
N ARG A 209 14.51 -2.58 14.21
CA ARG A 209 15.51 -2.87 15.22
C ARG A 209 14.93 -3.67 16.39
N ARG A 210 13.77 -3.25 16.90
CA ARG A 210 13.11 -3.95 18.01
C ARG A 210 12.72 -5.38 17.63
N LEU A 211 12.18 -5.58 16.43
CA LEU A 211 11.80 -6.91 15.95
C LEU A 211 13.01 -7.82 15.72
N MET A 212 14.13 -7.30 15.22
CA MET A 212 15.38 -8.08 15.13
C MET A 212 15.80 -8.63 16.46
N LEU A 213 15.80 -7.78 17.50
CA LEU A 213 16.25 -8.15 18.85
C LEU A 213 15.26 -9.05 19.60
N SER A 214 13.96 -8.92 19.35
CA SER A 214 12.94 -9.72 20.02
C SER A 214 12.60 -11.03 19.30
N HIS A 215 13.07 -11.23 18.07
CA HIS A 215 12.82 -12.40 17.23
C HIS A 215 14.12 -12.97 16.64
N PRO A 216 14.98 -13.56 17.46
CA PRO A 216 16.25 -14.15 16.99
C PRO A 216 16.06 -15.28 15.96
N GLU A 217 14.91 -15.95 15.99
CA GLU A 217 14.53 -17.00 15.04
C GLU A 217 14.23 -16.51 13.64
N VAL A 218 13.94 -15.22 13.47
CA VAL A 218 13.68 -14.64 12.14
C VAL A 218 15.00 -14.44 11.42
N GLU A 219 15.11 -14.97 10.19
CA GLU A 219 16.29 -14.79 9.35
C GLU A 219 16.25 -13.50 8.55
N TRP A 220 15.04 -13.11 8.06
CA TRP A 220 14.84 -11.90 7.29
C TRP A 220 13.68 -11.08 7.81
N ILE A 221 13.90 -9.80 8.10
CA ILE A 221 12.85 -8.80 8.28
C ILE A 221 12.57 -8.15 6.91
N TRP A 222 11.33 -8.23 6.46
CA TRP A 222 10.90 -7.61 5.22
C TRP A 222 9.98 -6.44 5.51
N TRP A 223 10.48 -5.23 5.36
CA TRP A 223 9.66 -4.03 5.45
C TRP A 223 8.86 -3.83 4.18
N MET A 224 7.58 -3.44 4.32
CA MET A 224 6.71 -3.03 3.22
C MET A 224 5.79 -1.91 3.68
N ASP A 225 5.83 -0.76 2.99
CA ASP A 225 4.97 0.39 3.29
C ASP A 225 3.48 0.02 3.17
N SER A 226 2.61 0.73 3.92
CA SER A 226 1.17 0.46 3.95
C SER A 226 0.49 0.73 2.60
N ASP A 227 1.04 1.64 1.79
CA ASP A 227 0.56 2.01 0.45
C ASP A 227 1.19 1.17 -0.68
N ALA A 228 1.85 0.04 -0.36
CA ALA A 228 2.31 -0.95 -1.33
C ALA A 228 1.42 -2.20 -1.30
N LEU A 229 1.20 -2.83 -2.45
CA LEU A 229 0.40 -4.04 -2.63
C LEU A 229 1.20 -5.12 -3.36
N PHE A 230 1.09 -6.37 -2.93
CA PHE A 230 1.49 -7.50 -3.76
C PHE A 230 0.54 -7.60 -4.95
N THR A 231 1.07 -7.55 -6.17
CA THR A 231 0.28 -7.69 -7.40
C THR A 231 0.59 -8.99 -8.14
N ASP A 232 1.65 -9.68 -7.76
CA ASP A 232 1.90 -11.08 -8.11
C ASP A 232 1.83 -11.95 -6.84
N MET A 233 0.67 -12.59 -6.63
CA MET A 233 0.43 -13.40 -5.43
C MET A 233 1.11 -14.77 -5.48
N VAL A 234 1.66 -15.15 -6.64
CA VAL A 234 2.31 -16.46 -6.86
C VAL A 234 3.83 -16.36 -6.80
N PHE A 235 4.39 -15.18 -7.06
CA PHE A 235 5.83 -14.97 -7.09
C PHE A 235 6.46 -15.20 -5.71
N GLU A 236 7.51 -16.04 -5.66
CA GLU A 236 8.28 -16.29 -4.44
C GLU A 236 9.60 -15.52 -4.45
N LEU A 237 9.97 -14.94 -3.30
CA LEU A 237 11.25 -14.26 -3.14
C LEU A 237 12.42 -15.23 -3.36
N PRO A 238 13.37 -14.92 -4.25
CA PRO A 238 14.53 -15.77 -4.52
C PRO A 238 15.63 -15.60 -3.45
N LEU A 239 15.31 -15.90 -2.17
CA LEU A 239 16.21 -15.64 -1.03
C LEU A 239 17.58 -16.30 -1.15
N LYS A 240 17.68 -17.43 -1.87
CA LYS A 240 18.94 -18.11 -2.16
C LYS A 240 19.91 -17.23 -2.96
N LYS A 241 19.40 -16.28 -3.76
CA LYS A 241 20.20 -15.31 -4.52
C LYS A 241 20.97 -14.35 -3.58
N TYR A 242 20.48 -14.15 -2.37
CA TYR A 242 20.97 -13.13 -1.43
C TYR A 242 21.78 -13.69 -0.28
N VAL A 243 22.27 -14.94 -0.38
CA VAL A 243 22.97 -15.64 0.71
C VAL A 243 24.16 -14.85 1.28
N ASN A 244 24.86 -14.06 0.46
CA ASN A 244 26.01 -13.25 0.85
C ASN A 244 25.70 -11.80 1.20
N HIS A 245 24.42 -11.40 1.20
CA HIS A 245 23.99 -10.02 1.41
C HIS A 245 23.10 -9.91 2.63
N ASN A 246 23.08 -8.71 3.23
CA ASN A 246 22.33 -8.42 4.46
C ASN A 246 21.20 -7.40 4.23
N LEU A 247 21.28 -6.61 3.16
CA LEU A 247 20.21 -5.74 2.69
C LEU A 247 19.90 -6.06 1.24
N VAL A 248 18.61 -6.29 0.94
CA VAL A 248 18.08 -6.37 -0.43
C VAL A 248 17.09 -5.24 -0.63
N ILE A 249 17.34 -4.38 -1.58
CA ILE A 249 16.55 -3.18 -1.82
C ILE A 249 16.38 -2.94 -3.32
N HIS A 250 15.16 -2.54 -3.72
CA HIS A 250 14.92 -2.19 -5.11
C HIS A 250 15.64 -0.91 -5.53
N GLY A 251 16.28 -0.94 -6.69
CA GLY A 251 16.94 0.23 -7.25
C GLY A 251 17.78 -0.05 -8.48
N TYR A 252 18.52 0.96 -8.89
CA TYR A 252 19.35 0.94 -10.11
C TYR A 252 20.76 1.42 -9.79
N PRO A 253 21.78 0.54 -9.93
CA PRO A 253 23.18 0.89 -9.59
C PRO A 253 23.73 2.11 -10.32
N ASP A 254 23.39 2.32 -11.58
CA ASP A 254 23.76 3.49 -12.37
C ASP A 254 23.14 4.79 -11.84
N LEU A 255 21.87 4.75 -11.42
CA LEU A 255 21.23 5.89 -10.75
C LEU A 255 21.88 6.18 -9.40
N LEU A 256 22.31 5.13 -8.68
CA LEU A 256 22.92 5.27 -7.36
C LEU A 256 24.33 5.84 -7.43
N PHE A 257 25.22 5.26 -8.23
CA PHE A 257 26.64 5.56 -8.21
C PHE A 257 27.05 6.61 -9.26
N ASP A 258 26.51 6.53 -10.48
CA ASP A 258 26.92 7.41 -11.56
C ASP A 258 26.15 8.74 -11.52
N GLN A 259 24.85 8.66 -11.21
CA GLN A 259 23.98 9.84 -11.19
C GLN A 259 23.73 10.42 -9.81
N LYS A 260 23.95 9.67 -8.72
CA LYS A 260 23.62 10.05 -7.33
C LYS A 260 22.18 10.55 -7.20
N SER A 261 21.25 9.88 -7.88
CA SER A 261 19.85 10.28 -7.94
C SER A 261 19.13 9.97 -6.63
N TRP A 262 18.31 10.89 -6.14
CA TRP A 262 17.51 10.68 -4.91
C TRP A 262 16.42 9.60 -5.06
N ILE A 263 16.14 9.15 -6.28
CA ILE A 263 15.23 8.05 -6.58
C ILE A 263 15.96 6.76 -7.00
N ALA A 264 17.26 6.67 -6.73
CA ALA A 264 18.08 5.52 -7.13
C ALA A 264 17.69 4.21 -6.43
N LEU A 265 17.16 4.31 -5.20
CA LEU A 265 16.64 3.21 -4.40
C LEU A 265 15.22 3.54 -3.95
N ASN A 266 14.48 2.52 -3.49
CA ASN A 266 13.19 2.73 -2.83
C ASN A 266 13.12 2.01 -1.48
N THR A 267 12.85 2.76 -0.41
CA THR A 267 12.76 2.26 0.97
C THR A 267 11.34 1.85 1.39
N GLY A 268 10.40 1.78 0.45
CA GLY A 268 9.04 1.31 0.71
C GLY A 268 8.88 -0.21 0.69
N SER A 269 9.88 -0.96 0.15
CA SER A 269 9.95 -2.40 0.26
C SER A 269 11.41 -2.86 0.20
N PHE A 270 11.90 -3.47 1.27
CA PHE A 270 13.26 -3.99 1.38
C PHE A 270 13.37 -5.09 2.44
N LEU A 271 14.41 -5.92 2.33
CA LEU A 271 14.68 -7.00 3.29
C LEU A 271 15.99 -6.72 4.02
N PHE A 272 15.96 -6.87 5.35
CA PHE A 272 17.15 -6.93 6.21
C PHE A 272 17.35 -8.34 6.74
N ARG A 273 18.59 -8.86 6.63
CA ARG A 273 19.00 -10.06 7.38
C ARG A 273 19.09 -9.71 8.87
N ASN A 274 18.64 -10.57 9.74
CA ASN A 274 18.76 -10.38 11.18
C ASN A 274 20.20 -10.70 11.62
N CYS A 275 21.06 -9.69 11.61
CA CYS A 275 22.48 -9.81 11.93
C CYS A 275 23.06 -8.48 12.47
N GLN A 276 24.27 -8.54 13.04
CA GLN A 276 24.97 -7.37 13.59
C GLN A 276 25.12 -6.24 12.56
N TRP A 277 25.54 -6.57 11.33
CA TRP A 277 25.71 -5.58 10.25
C TRP A 277 24.44 -4.77 10.00
N SER A 278 23.27 -5.40 10.07
CA SER A 278 21.99 -4.71 9.86
C SER A 278 21.65 -3.77 11.00
N LEU A 279 21.97 -4.14 12.25
CA LEU A 279 21.83 -3.25 13.41
C LEU A 279 22.75 -2.05 13.28
N ASP A 280 24.01 -2.25 12.86
CA ASP A 280 25.00 -1.19 12.67
C ASP A 280 24.55 -0.22 11.55
N LEU A 281 23.97 -0.73 10.46
CA LEU A 281 23.41 0.12 9.39
C LEU A 281 22.21 0.93 9.88
N LEU A 282 21.29 0.33 10.65
CA LEU A 282 20.16 1.05 11.25
C LEU A 282 20.65 2.18 12.17
N ASP A 283 21.66 1.93 12.99
CA ASP A 283 22.26 2.92 13.89
C ASP A 283 22.98 4.04 13.12
N ALA A 284 23.56 3.75 11.94
CA ALA A 284 24.16 4.74 11.06
C ALA A 284 23.13 5.55 10.26
N TRP A 285 21.97 4.99 9.97
CA TRP A 285 20.90 5.60 9.19
C TRP A 285 20.01 6.54 10.02
N ALA A 286 19.68 6.16 11.25
CA ALA A 286 18.72 6.83 12.12
C ALA A 286 19.08 8.31 12.48
N PRO A 287 20.35 8.73 12.64
CA PRO A 287 20.70 10.08 13.12
C PRO A 287 20.20 11.25 12.25
N MET A 288 19.80 11.00 10.99
CA MET A 288 19.21 12.02 10.12
C MET A 288 17.71 12.20 10.31
N GLY A 289 17.08 11.30 11.11
CA GLY A 289 15.64 11.17 11.24
C GLY A 289 14.94 12.01 12.30
N PRO A 290 15.56 12.43 13.42
CA PRO A 290 14.86 13.14 14.50
C PRO A 290 14.19 14.43 14.01
N LYS A 291 12.95 14.65 14.43
CA LYS A 291 12.14 15.81 14.05
C LYS A 291 12.82 17.14 14.38
N GLY A 292 12.43 18.20 13.67
CA GLY A 292 12.90 19.57 13.88
C GLY A 292 14.26 19.83 13.26
N ALA A 293 15.11 20.62 13.93
CA ALA A 293 16.36 21.18 13.37
C ALA A 293 17.33 20.12 12.81
N VAL A 294 17.40 18.94 13.42
CA VAL A 294 18.26 17.84 12.95
C VAL A 294 17.81 17.36 11.58
N ARG A 295 16.52 17.07 11.42
CA ARG A 295 15.93 16.58 10.17
C ARG A 295 15.97 17.65 9.06
N GLU A 296 15.74 18.90 9.42
CA GLU A 296 15.83 20.05 8.50
C GLU A 296 17.25 20.25 7.97
N GLU A 297 18.26 20.23 8.85
CA GLU A 297 19.65 20.38 8.44
C GLU A 297 20.14 19.18 7.62
N ALA A 298 19.79 17.97 8.01
CA ALA A 298 20.04 16.78 7.21
C ALA A 298 19.38 16.89 5.83
N GLY A 299 18.16 17.43 5.73
CA GLY A 299 17.48 17.68 4.46
C GLY A 299 18.27 18.60 3.52
N LYS A 300 18.91 19.66 4.04
CA LYS A 300 19.78 20.55 3.26
C LYS A 300 21.01 19.80 2.72
N ILE A 301 21.64 18.98 3.58
CA ILE A 301 22.78 18.15 3.18
C ILE A 301 22.38 17.19 2.05
N LEU A 302 21.25 16.50 2.19
CA LEU A 302 20.74 15.56 1.19
C LEU A 302 20.42 16.27 -0.14
N THR A 303 19.77 17.44 -0.10
CA THR A 303 19.44 18.22 -1.31
C THR A 303 20.69 18.72 -2.03
N ALA A 304 21.76 19.07 -1.29
CA ALA A 304 23.02 19.51 -1.87
C ALA A 304 23.82 18.36 -2.53
N ASN A 305 23.64 17.11 -2.08
CA ASN A 305 24.45 15.97 -2.51
C ASN A 305 23.72 15.00 -3.47
N LEU A 306 22.39 15.02 -3.51
CA LEU A 306 21.59 14.10 -4.33
C LEU A 306 20.92 14.83 -5.50
N LYS A 307 21.17 14.34 -6.71
CA LYS A 307 20.66 14.93 -7.94
C LYS A 307 19.12 14.83 -8.01
N GLY A 308 18.49 15.96 -8.31
CA GLY A 308 17.04 16.05 -8.55
C GLY A 308 16.18 16.02 -7.29
N ARG A 309 16.78 15.99 -6.10
CA ARG A 309 16.05 16.03 -4.85
C ARG A 309 15.44 17.41 -4.62
N PRO A 310 14.09 17.52 -4.42
CA PRO A 310 13.49 18.79 -4.01
C PRO A 310 13.97 19.21 -2.61
N ALA A 311 13.86 20.51 -2.32
CA ALA A 311 14.23 21.04 -1.00
C ALA A 311 13.11 20.73 0.01
N PHE A 312 13.35 19.80 0.91
CA PHE A 312 12.51 19.47 2.07
C PHE A 312 13.35 18.79 3.15
N GLU A 313 12.77 18.57 4.34
CA GLU A 313 13.41 17.85 5.44
C GLU A 313 13.94 16.48 5.02
N ALA A 314 14.85 15.88 5.78
CA ALA A 314 15.41 14.58 5.45
C ALA A 314 14.33 13.49 5.47
N ASP A 315 14.27 12.71 4.39
CA ASP A 315 13.50 11.48 4.29
C ASP A 315 14.43 10.27 4.44
N ASP A 316 13.86 9.15 4.84
CA ASP A 316 14.57 7.91 5.08
C ASP A 316 15.25 7.36 3.82
N GLN A 317 14.62 7.47 2.65
CA GLN A 317 15.15 7.01 1.37
C GLN A 317 16.40 7.80 0.96
N SER A 318 16.30 9.14 0.93
CA SER A 318 17.44 10.00 0.58
C SER A 318 18.59 9.82 1.56
N ALA A 319 18.31 9.65 2.86
CA ALA A 319 19.31 9.41 3.87
C ALA A 319 20.06 8.09 3.66
N LEU A 320 19.35 6.99 3.34
CA LEU A 320 19.98 5.72 3.01
C LEU A 320 20.84 5.83 1.74
N ILE A 321 20.31 6.44 0.68
CA ILE A 321 21.06 6.66 -0.57
C ILE A 321 22.36 7.43 -0.27
N TYR A 322 22.28 8.53 0.48
CA TYR A 322 23.44 9.32 0.85
C TYR A 322 24.46 8.52 1.67
N LEU A 323 23.99 7.73 2.65
CA LEU A 323 24.83 6.86 3.47
C LEU A 323 25.59 5.83 2.60
N LEU A 324 24.90 5.15 1.71
CA LEU A 324 25.49 4.13 0.84
C LEU A 324 26.47 4.71 -0.19
N ILE A 325 26.26 5.93 -0.65
CA ILE A 325 27.18 6.61 -1.56
C ILE A 325 28.40 7.12 -0.82
N SER A 326 28.20 7.79 0.32
CA SER A 326 29.27 8.46 1.07
C SER A 326 30.20 7.48 1.80
N LYS A 327 29.68 6.28 2.15
CA LYS A 327 30.41 5.24 2.85
C LYS A 327 30.31 3.90 2.09
N LYS A 328 30.56 3.95 0.78
CA LYS A 328 30.41 2.83 -0.12
C LYS A 328 31.20 1.59 0.33
N ASP A 329 32.48 1.79 0.68
CA ASP A 329 33.39 0.71 1.06
C ASP A 329 33.02 0.06 2.41
N GLU A 330 32.24 0.74 3.24
CA GLU A 330 31.76 0.25 4.54
C GLU A 330 30.50 -0.65 4.38
N TRP A 331 29.62 -0.30 3.43
CA TRP A 331 28.28 -0.89 3.39
C TRP A 331 27.98 -1.76 2.18
N MET A 332 28.49 -1.40 0.99
CA MET A 332 27.97 -1.94 -0.27
C MET A 332 28.32 -3.42 -0.54
N ASP A 333 29.31 -3.99 0.10
CA ASP A 333 29.65 -5.42 -0.03
C ASP A 333 28.52 -6.34 0.47
N LYS A 334 27.63 -5.84 1.35
CA LYS A 334 26.48 -6.56 1.90
C LYS A 334 25.12 -6.06 1.40
N VAL A 335 25.10 -5.11 0.46
CA VAL A 335 23.87 -4.59 -0.15
C VAL A 335 23.65 -5.19 -1.52
N PHE A 336 22.49 -5.78 -1.75
CA PHE A 336 22.02 -6.20 -3.07
C PHE A 336 21.00 -5.20 -3.61
N VAL A 337 21.35 -4.50 -4.68
CA VAL A 337 20.42 -3.62 -5.39
C VAL A 337 19.64 -4.46 -6.39
N GLU A 338 18.38 -4.74 -6.09
CA GLU A 338 17.52 -5.63 -6.86
C GLU A 338 16.75 -4.90 -7.95
N ASN A 339 16.89 -5.32 -9.19
CA ASN A 339 16.19 -4.78 -10.35
C ASN A 339 15.71 -5.84 -11.35
N SER A 340 15.90 -7.13 -11.03
CA SER A 340 15.47 -8.21 -11.91
C SER A 340 13.98 -8.53 -11.79
N TYR A 341 13.34 -8.08 -10.73
CA TYR A 341 11.89 -8.11 -10.51
C TYR A 341 11.45 -6.88 -9.70
N TYR A 342 10.18 -6.56 -9.71
CA TYR A 342 9.64 -5.38 -9.03
C TYR A 342 9.42 -5.63 -7.53
N LEU A 343 10.49 -5.64 -6.72
CA LEU A 343 10.38 -5.50 -5.27
C LEU A 343 9.72 -4.16 -4.89
N HIS A 344 9.84 -3.16 -5.79
CA HIS A 344 9.10 -1.91 -5.83
C HIS A 344 8.71 -1.60 -7.27
N GLY A 345 7.42 -1.56 -7.58
CA GLY A 345 6.88 -1.14 -8.87
C GLY A 345 6.11 0.17 -8.75
N TYR A 346 6.53 1.20 -9.47
CA TYR A 346 5.85 2.50 -9.42
C TYR A 346 4.47 2.43 -10.10
N TRP A 347 3.42 2.65 -9.34
CA TRP A 347 2.03 2.43 -9.72
C TRP A 347 1.59 3.11 -11.02
N ALA A 348 2.05 4.38 -11.25
CA ALA A 348 1.60 5.16 -12.41
C ALA A 348 2.03 4.57 -13.76
N GLY A 349 3.06 3.74 -13.79
CA GLY A 349 3.50 3.02 -14.97
C GLY A 349 2.90 1.62 -15.15
N LEU A 350 2.16 1.12 -14.14
CA LEU A 350 1.73 -0.28 -14.09
C LEU A 350 0.21 -0.45 -14.17
N VAL A 351 -0.56 0.33 -13.39
CA VAL A 351 -1.99 0.07 -13.17
C VAL A 351 -2.85 0.15 -14.43
N ASP A 352 -2.49 0.99 -15.39
CA ASP A 352 -3.26 1.14 -16.64
C ASP A 352 -3.04 -0.04 -17.60
N ARG A 353 -2.05 -0.91 -17.32
CA ARG A 353 -1.68 -2.06 -18.15
C ARG A 353 -2.18 -3.40 -17.61
N TYR A 354 -2.87 -3.43 -16.49
CA TYR A 354 -3.27 -4.70 -15.85
C TYR A 354 -4.19 -5.58 -16.72
N GLU A 355 -5.11 -4.99 -17.49
CA GLU A 355 -5.94 -5.77 -18.42
C GLU A 355 -5.09 -6.43 -19.50
N GLU A 356 -4.14 -5.70 -20.09
CA GLU A 356 -3.18 -6.24 -21.06
C GLU A 356 -2.33 -7.36 -20.44
N MET A 357 -1.87 -7.17 -19.20
CA MET A 357 -1.09 -8.18 -18.49
C MET A 357 -1.89 -9.46 -18.28
N MET A 358 -3.17 -9.35 -17.87
CA MET A 358 -4.05 -10.51 -17.68
C MET A 358 -4.38 -11.27 -18.97
N GLU A 359 -4.34 -10.60 -20.11
CA GLU A 359 -4.58 -11.21 -21.42
C GLU A 359 -3.34 -11.93 -21.96
N LYS A 360 -2.14 -11.37 -21.73
CA LYS A 360 -0.90 -11.81 -22.37
C LYS A 360 0.00 -12.68 -21.49
N TYR A 361 -0.13 -12.56 -20.18
CA TYR A 361 0.81 -13.15 -19.22
C TYR A 361 0.07 -13.86 -18.07
N HIS A 362 0.83 -14.41 -17.15
CA HIS A 362 0.34 -15.12 -15.96
C HIS A 362 1.17 -14.68 -14.73
N PRO A 363 0.63 -14.81 -13.50
CA PRO A 363 1.39 -14.55 -12.28
C PRO A 363 2.56 -15.53 -12.11
N GLY A 364 3.53 -15.14 -11.28
CA GLY A 364 4.76 -15.87 -10.99
C GLY A 364 6.00 -15.32 -11.70
N LEU A 365 5.88 -14.19 -12.41
CA LEU A 365 6.97 -13.56 -13.17
C LEU A 365 7.70 -12.48 -12.36
N GLY A 366 6.98 -11.70 -11.57
CA GLY A 366 7.51 -10.65 -10.71
C GLY A 366 8.07 -9.41 -11.43
N ASP A 367 8.18 -9.43 -12.76
CA ASP A 367 8.81 -8.39 -13.60
C ASP A 367 7.78 -7.47 -14.28
N GLU A 368 8.19 -6.72 -15.33
CA GLU A 368 7.33 -5.78 -16.07
C GLU A 368 6.11 -6.42 -16.74
N ARG A 369 6.11 -7.74 -16.94
CA ARG A 369 5.00 -8.51 -17.52
C ARG A 369 3.91 -8.83 -16.50
N TRP A 370 4.30 -9.02 -15.23
CA TRP A 370 3.40 -9.22 -14.11
C TRP A 370 4.11 -8.74 -12.82
N PRO A 371 3.98 -7.46 -12.45
CA PRO A 371 4.78 -6.85 -11.38
C PRO A 371 4.52 -7.51 -10.02
N PHE A 372 5.59 -7.79 -9.28
CA PHE A 372 5.51 -8.38 -7.96
C PHE A 372 4.82 -7.45 -6.96
N VAL A 373 5.34 -6.24 -6.81
CA VAL A 373 4.78 -5.20 -5.93
C VAL A 373 4.40 -3.98 -6.74
N THR A 374 3.23 -3.42 -6.47
CA THR A 374 2.82 -2.10 -6.93
C THR A 374 2.74 -1.15 -5.74
N HIS A 375 3.53 -0.09 -5.76
CA HIS A 375 3.68 0.86 -4.66
C HIS A 375 3.13 2.24 -5.07
N PHE A 376 2.21 2.76 -4.26
CA PHE A 376 1.45 3.99 -4.49
C PHE A 376 2.16 5.23 -3.96
N VAL A 377 3.44 5.40 -4.33
CA VAL A 377 4.22 6.58 -3.97
C VAL A 377 3.48 7.86 -4.37
N GLY A 378 3.26 8.75 -3.42
CA GLY A 378 2.52 10.00 -3.62
C GLY A 378 0.99 9.88 -3.51
N CYS A 379 0.44 8.66 -3.47
CA CYS A 379 -0.98 8.39 -3.28
C CYS A 379 -1.21 7.67 -1.94
N LYS A 380 -1.02 8.35 -0.82
CA LYS A 380 -1.13 7.73 0.51
C LYS A 380 -2.58 7.63 0.95
N PRO A 381 -3.11 6.44 1.29
CA PRO A 381 -4.51 6.28 1.70
C PRO A 381 -4.89 7.19 2.87
N CYS A 382 -4.02 7.26 3.89
CA CYS A 382 -4.21 8.06 5.09
C CYS A 382 -3.23 9.23 5.13
N GLY A 383 -3.30 10.14 4.14
CA GLY A 383 -2.39 11.28 4.05
C GLY A 383 -2.62 12.12 2.81
N SER A 384 -1.57 12.80 2.35
CA SER A 384 -1.64 13.60 1.14
C SER A 384 -1.59 12.73 -0.12
N TYR A 385 -2.23 13.21 -1.19
CA TYR A 385 -2.22 12.58 -2.52
C TYR A 385 -1.15 13.19 -3.44
N GLY A 386 -0.27 14.05 -2.89
CA GLY A 386 0.73 14.78 -3.66
C GLY A 386 0.09 15.60 -4.77
N ASP A 387 0.71 15.56 -5.96
CA ASP A 387 0.22 16.26 -7.16
C ASP A 387 -0.78 15.43 -7.98
N TYR A 388 -1.19 14.25 -7.48
CA TYR A 388 -2.12 13.37 -8.18
C TYR A 388 -3.57 13.71 -7.87
N ALA A 389 -4.45 13.58 -8.88
CA ALA A 389 -5.88 13.65 -8.66
C ALA A 389 -6.34 12.51 -7.73
N VAL A 390 -7.12 12.84 -6.70
CA VAL A 390 -7.58 11.88 -5.67
C VAL A 390 -8.31 10.69 -6.29
N GLU A 391 -9.21 10.95 -7.25
CA GLU A 391 -9.95 9.90 -7.95
C GLU A 391 -9.02 8.95 -8.71
N ARG A 392 -7.93 9.45 -9.32
CA ARG A 392 -6.94 8.62 -9.97
C ARG A 392 -6.20 7.73 -8.97
N CYS A 393 -5.80 8.29 -7.83
CA CYS A 393 -5.18 7.51 -6.76
C CYS A 393 -6.10 6.38 -6.29
N LEU A 394 -7.33 6.71 -5.91
CA LEU A 394 -8.29 5.75 -5.36
C LEU A 394 -8.68 4.68 -6.39
N SER A 395 -8.97 5.07 -7.62
CA SER A 395 -9.30 4.12 -8.69
C SER A 395 -8.12 3.21 -9.03
N SER A 396 -6.89 3.72 -8.99
CA SER A 396 -5.69 2.93 -9.23
C SER A 396 -5.43 1.93 -8.10
N MET A 397 -5.65 2.31 -6.84
CA MET A 397 -5.58 1.40 -5.69
C MET A 397 -6.63 0.29 -5.80
N GLU A 398 -7.87 0.63 -6.19
CA GLU A 398 -8.93 -0.36 -6.43
C GLU A 398 -8.55 -1.36 -7.51
N ARG A 399 -7.99 -0.88 -8.63
CA ARG A 399 -7.55 -1.73 -9.74
C ARG A 399 -6.44 -2.67 -9.30
N ALA A 400 -5.42 -2.18 -8.60
CA ALA A 400 -4.31 -3.00 -8.13
C ALA A 400 -4.75 -4.05 -7.11
N TYR A 401 -5.61 -3.65 -6.18
CA TYR A 401 -6.17 -4.59 -5.23
C TYR A 401 -6.97 -5.70 -5.93
N ASN A 402 -7.90 -5.35 -6.82
CA ASN A 402 -8.73 -6.34 -7.53
C ASN A 402 -7.91 -7.19 -8.51
N PHE A 403 -6.82 -6.67 -9.08
CA PHE A 403 -5.87 -7.44 -9.90
C PHE A 403 -5.20 -8.55 -9.07
N ALA A 404 -4.72 -8.22 -7.88
CA ALA A 404 -4.13 -9.17 -6.94
C ALA A 404 -5.19 -10.13 -6.36
N ASP A 405 -6.30 -9.59 -5.87
CA ASP A 405 -7.37 -10.35 -5.21
C ASP A 405 -8.04 -11.37 -6.16
N ASN A 406 -8.04 -11.12 -7.47
CA ASN A 406 -8.49 -12.08 -8.46
C ASN A 406 -7.69 -13.39 -8.42
N GLN A 407 -6.40 -13.36 -8.08
CA GLN A 407 -5.57 -14.54 -7.97
C GLN A 407 -5.97 -15.38 -6.74
N VAL A 408 -6.29 -14.71 -5.63
CA VAL A 408 -6.80 -15.34 -4.40
C VAL A 408 -8.23 -15.84 -4.59
N LEU A 409 -9.14 -15.03 -5.12
CA LEU A 409 -10.53 -15.39 -5.39
C LEU A 409 -10.64 -16.60 -6.34
N LYS A 410 -9.71 -16.73 -7.28
CA LYS A 410 -9.64 -17.85 -8.22
C LYS A 410 -9.50 -19.20 -7.50
N LEU A 411 -8.82 -19.23 -6.36
CA LEU A 411 -8.72 -20.45 -5.51
C LEU A 411 -10.10 -20.89 -5.02
N TYR A 412 -11.00 -19.93 -4.78
CA TYR A 412 -12.37 -20.14 -4.31
C TYR A 412 -13.41 -20.24 -5.45
N GLY A 413 -12.96 -20.19 -6.71
CA GLY A 413 -13.82 -20.26 -7.89
C GLY A 413 -14.56 -18.98 -8.24
N PHE A 414 -13.99 -17.81 -7.88
CA PHE A 414 -14.56 -16.50 -8.15
C PHE A 414 -13.53 -15.55 -8.80
N ARG A 415 -14.02 -14.46 -9.36
CA ARG A 415 -13.23 -13.29 -9.76
C ARG A 415 -14.06 -12.03 -9.72
N HIS A 416 -13.45 -10.87 -9.64
CA HIS A 416 -14.10 -9.59 -9.83
C HIS A 416 -14.66 -9.47 -11.26
N ARG A 417 -15.78 -8.77 -11.44
CA ARG A 417 -16.37 -8.53 -12.77
C ARG A 417 -15.52 -7.63 -13.66
N GLY A 418 -14.73 -6.76 -13.04
CA GLY A 418 -13.74 -5.87 -13.64
C GLY A 418 -12.86 -5.30 -12.54
N LEU A 419 -11.72 -4.70 -12.90
CA LEU A 419 -10.74 -4.20 -11.92
C LEU A 419 -11.26 -3.03 -11.05
N LEU A 420 -12.31 -2.33 -11.49
CA LEU A 420 -12.99 -1.30 -10.68
C LEU A 420 -14.30 -1.78 -10.03
N SER A 421 -14.62 -3.08 -10.16
CA SER A 421 -15.90 -3.60 -9.69
C SER A 421 -15.76 -4.33 -8.36
N PRO A 422 -16.49 -3.93 -7.31
CA PRO A 422 -16.57 -4.69 -6.07
C PRO A 422 -17.37 -5.98 -6.22
N LYS A 423 -18.11 -6.15 -7.36
CA LYS A 423 -18.95 -7.33 -7.63
C LYS A 423 -18.09 -8.47 -8.16
N ILE A 424 -18.31 -9.66 -7.62
CA ILE A 424 -17.68 -10.90 -8.08
C ILE A 424 -18.60 -11.70 -8.99
N LYS A 425 -18.04 -12.63 -9.76
CA LYS A 425 -18.75 -13.66 -10.51
C LYS A 425 -18.09 -15.02 -10.28
N ARG A 426 -18.91 -16.07 -10.31
CA ARG A 426 -18.44 -17.44 -10.24
C ARG A 426 -17.76 -17.83 -11.57
N ILE A 427 -16.65 -18.55 -11.50
CA ILE A 427 -15.85 -18.98 -12.67
C ILE A 427 -15.71 -20.51 -12.74
N ARG A 428 -16.14 -21.24 -11.73
CA ARG A 428 -16.23 -22.71 -11.74
C ARG A 428 -17.47 -23.17 -10.96
N ASN A 429 -17.94 -24.37 -11.27
CA ASN A 429 -19.18 -24.96 -10.71
C ASN A 429 -18.92 -26.01 -9.63
N GLU A 430 -17.67 -26.37 -9.38
CA GLU A 430 -17.29 -27.36 -8.37
C GLU A 430 -17.65 -26.84 -6.97
N THR A 431 -17.99 -27.78 -6.10
CA THR A 431 -18.35 -27.53 -4.69
C THR A 431 -17.18 -27.80 -3.75
N THR A 432 -15.95 -27.51 -4.18
CA THR A 432 -14.76 -27.59 -3.31
C THR A 432 -14.82 -26.51 -2.24
N THR A 433 -14.45 -26.88 -1.02
CA THR A 433 -14.35 -25.94 0.09
C THR A 433 -13.08 -25.08 -0.03
N PRO A 434 -13.08 -23.83 0.46
CA PRO A 434 -11.88 -23.00 0.48
C PRO A 434 -10.72 -23.62 1.27
N LEU A 435 -11.00 -24.36 2.34
CA LEU A 435 -10.00 -25.04 3.17
C LEU A 435 -9.28 -26.17 2.40
N GLU A 436 -10.00 -26.99 1.63
CA GLU A 436 -9.41 -28.02 0.79
C GLU A 436 -8.44 -27.44 -0.24
N ILE A 437 -8.73 -26.27 -0.78
CA ILE A 437 -7.85 -25.58 -1.72
C ILE A 437 -6.57 -25.09 -1.04
N VAL A 438 -6.67 -24.59 0.18
CA VAL A 438 -5.50 -24.15 0.98
C VAL A 438 -4.62 -25.35 1.31
N ASP A 439 -5.23 -26.47 1.73
CA ASP A 439 -4.52 -27.71 2.05
C ASP A 439 -3.81 -28.31 0.81
N GLN A 440 -4.40 -28.19 -0.38
CA GLN A 440 -3.74 -28.61 -1.62
C GLN A 440 -2.49 -27.78 -1.97
N PHE A 441 -2.47 -26.50 -1.62
CA PHE A 441 -1.26 -25.68 -1.76
C PHE A 441 -0.17 -26.10 -0.77
N ASP A 442 -0.53 -26.43 0.46
CA ASP A 442 0.41 -26.92 1.47
C ASP A 442 0.93 -28.32 1.13
N ILE A 443 0.10 -29.21 0.58
CA ILE A 443 0.50 -30.55 0.12
C ILE A 443 1.46 -30.46 -1.08
N ARG A 444 1.26 -29.58 -2.04
CA ARG A 444 2.21 -29.39 -3.16
C ARG A 444 3.56 -28.87 -2.66
N ARG A 445 3.60 -28.01 -1.64
CA ARG A 445 4.84 -27.57 -0.99
C ARG A 445 5.59 -28.73 -0.32
N SER A 446 4.88 -29.74 0.20
CA SER A 446 5.48 -30.93 0.86
C SER A 446 5.96 -32.00 -0.14
N THR A 447 5.36 -32.09 -1.33
CA THR A 447 5.74 -33.08 -2.35
C THR A 447 6.89 -32.65 -3.26
N ASP A 448 7.08 -31.33 -3.46
CA ASP A 448 8.24 -30.81 -4.21
C ASP A 448 9.57 -30.84 -3.40
N GLY A 449 9.53 -31.25 -2.13
CA GLY A 449 10.68 -31.47 -1.27
C GLY A 449 11.30 -32.86 -1.34
N HIS A 450 10.79 -33.76 -2.20
CA HIS A 450 11.25 -35.15 -2.32
C HIS A 450 11.52 -35.59 -3.78
N SER A 451 12.08 -34.70 -4.59
CA SER A 451 12.65 -35.11 -5.88
C SER A 451 14.01 -34.47 -6.12
#